data_15cd8dc9072bfc8d9fa0d965f54160aa
#
_entry.id   15cd8dc9072bfc8d9fa0d965f54160aa
#
_cell.length_a   1.000
_cell.length_b   1.000
_cell.length_c   1.000
_cell.angle_alpha   90.00
_cell.angle_beta   90.00
_cell.angle_gamma   90.00
#
_symmetry.space_group_name_H-M   'P 1'
#
loop_
_entity.id
_entity.type
_entity.pdbx_description
1 polymer ?
#
loop_
_entity_poly.entity_id
_entity_poly.type
_entity_poly.pdbx_seq_one_letter_code
_entity_poly.pdbx_strand_id
1 'polypeptide(L)'
;MPAVLALCAVAAATLTTAASGSTEPLATPARVEVRSADLVAVGVVRGDRMTIRLSRVVDNAPVADAAVTVVLRGVAHATTAQNDGSYLLQSQDLTLPGAAAVEFQVAQAAMRQSLNGTLQVAAGAAQSEDKNTARQLWWWVLNFAVCIGFLWLFSRRRKAAQKKVSD
;
A
#
# COMPACT_ATOMS: atom_id res chain seq x y z
N MET A 1 28.40 -67.71 -4.44
CA MET A 1 28.58 -66.92 -5.65
C MET A 1 28.08 -65.54 -5.30
N PRO A 2 28.89 -64.46 -5.36
CA PRO A 2 28.66 -63.28 -4.54
C PRO A 2 27.73 -62.27 -5.15
N ALA A 3 26.90 -61.69 -4.25
CA ALA A 3 26.05 -60.57 -4.48
C ALA A 3 26.85 -59.26 -4.61
N VAL A 4 26.58 -58.51 -5.66
CA VAL A 4 27.12 -57.17 -5.83
C VAL A 4 26.09 -56.13 -5.37
N LEU A 5 26.32 -55.58 -4.20
CA LEU A 5 25.59 -54.45 -3.65
C LEU A 5 26.11 -53.18 -4.35
N ALA A 6 25.29 -52.56 -5.20
CA ALA A 6 25.52 -51.23 -5.73
C ALA A 6 24.92 -50.21 -4.78
N LEU A 7 25.80 -49.52 -4.07
CA LEU A 7 25.47 -48.41 -3.16
C LEU A 7 25.32 -47.12 -3.97
N CYS A 8 24.10 -46.69 -4.26
CA CYS A 8 23.83 -45.37 -4.82
C CYS A 8 23.85 -44.34 -3.71
N ALA A 9 24.96 -43.62 -3.61
CA ALA A 9 25.06 -42.43 -2.79
C ALA A 9 24.32 -41.26 -3.46
N VAL A 10 23.19 -40.91 -2.90
CA VAL A 10 22.45 -39.69 -3.29
C VAL A 10 23.11 -38.53 -2.55
N ALA A 11 23.90 -37.75 -3.26
CA ALA A 11 24.43 -36.47 -2.77
C ALA A 11 23.29 -35.45 -2.73
N ALA A 12 22.77 -35.19 -1.54
CA ALA A 12 21.85 -34.09 -1.31
C ALA A 12 22.63 -32.77 -1.33
N ALA A 13 22.67 -32.10 -2.48
CA ALA A 13 23.12 -30.73 -2.57
C ALA A 13 22.09 -29.79 -1.95
N THR A 14 22.30 -29.36 -0.71
CA THR A 14 21.55 -28.31 -0.07
C THR A 14 21.90 -26.98 -0.71
N LEU A 15 21.10 -26.54 -1.67
CA LEU A 15 21.14 -25.17 -2.13
C LEU A 15 20.59 -24.26 -1.01
N THR A 16 21.48 -23.67 -0.25
CA THR A 16 21.17 -22.59 0.66
C THR A 16 20.92 -21.34 -0.19
N THR A 17 19.66 -21.13 -0.60
CA THR A 17 19.25 -19.88 -1.23
C THR A 17 19.26 -18.82 -0.15
N ALA A 18 20.33 -18.03 -0.08
CA ALA A 18 20.35 -16.80 0.69
C ALA A 18 19.30 -15.87 0.07
N ALA A 19 18.13 -15.84 0.66
CA ALA A 19 17.12 -14.82 0.39
C ALA A 19 17.70 -13.50 0.85
N SER A 20 18.40 -12.78 -0.04
CA SER A 20 18.68 -11.36 0.13
C SER A 20 17.34 -10.64 0.15
N GLY A 21 16.75 -10.54 1.33
CA GLY A 21 15.61 -9.68 1.58
C GLY A 21 16.04 -8.25 1.33
N SER A 22 15.87 -7.76 0.11
CA SER A 22 15.86 -6.34 -0.16
C SER A 22 14.70 -5.78 0.64
N THR A 23 14.99 -5.29 1.85
CA THR A 23 14.08 -4.43 2.60
C THR A 23 13.99 -3.14 1.79
N GLU A 24 13.13 -3.13 0.79
CA GLU A 24 12.72 -1.92 0.11
C GLU A 24 12.16 -1.01 1.22
N PRO A 25 12.73 0.18 1.45
CA PRO A 25 12.24 1.06 2.49
C PRO A 25 10.78 1.33 2.15
N LEU A 26 9.86 0.85 2.99
CA LEU A 26 8.44 1.21 2.92
C LEU A 26 8.40 2.74 2.87
N ALA A 27 8.06 3.29 1.73
CA ALA A 27 7.96 4.72 1.54
C ALA A 27 6.98 5.25 2.60
N THR A 28 7.53 5.90 3.61
CA THR A 28 6.73 6.50 4.67
C THR A 28 5.79 7.51 4.04
N PRO A 29 4.47 7.38 4.22
CA PRO A 29 3.53 8.32 3.61
C PRO A 29 3.85 9.74 4.07
N ALA A 30 3.79 10.69 3.14
CA ALA A 30 4.00 12.08 3.48
C ALA A 30 2.93 12.52 4.46
N ARG A 31 3.36 13.17 5.54
CA ARG A 31 2.48 13.63 6.63
C ARG A 31 2.71 15.09 6.90
N VAL A 32 1.62 15.80 7.13
CA VAL A 32 1.61 17.16 7.63
C VAL A 32 0.79 17.21 8.91
N GLU A 33 1.33 17.85 9.93
CA GLU A 33 0.65 18.09 11.19
C GLU A 33 0.72 19.57 11.52
N VAL A 34 -0.42 20.16 11.77
CA VAL A 34 -0.55 21.58 12.09
C VAL A 34 -1.44 21.74 13.31
N ARG A 35 -1.04 22.64 14.18
CA ARG A 35 -1.75 22.94 15.42
C ARG A 35 -2.04 24.42 15.54
N SER A 36 -3.25 24.76 15.94
CA SER A 36 -3.66 26.08 16.44
C SER A 36 -3.91 26.04 17.94
N ALA A 37 -4.46 27.11 18.51
CA ALA A 37 -4.87 27.13 19.91
C ALA A 37 -5.98 26.08 20.20
N ASP A 38 -6.91 25.88 19.27
CA ASP A 38 -8.13 25.10 19.47
C ASP A 38 -8.17 23.79 18.69
N LEU A 39 -7.45 23.72 17.54
CA LEU A 39 -7.54 22.62 16.59
C LEU A 39 -6.16 22.04 16.26
N VAL A 40 -6.14 20.73 16.06
CA VAL A 40 -5.04 20.00 15.43
C VAL A 40 -5.54 19.40 14.14
N ALA A 41 -4.81 19.65 13.04
CA ALA A 41 -5.05 19.04 11.75
C ALA A 41 -3.90 18.09 11.39
N VAL A 42 -4.21 16.85 11.05
CA VAL A 42 -3.25 15.85 10.60
C VAL A 42 -3.65 15.40 9.21
N GLY A 43 -2.81 15.69 8.23
CA GLY A 43 -2.97 15.22 6.85
C GLY A 43 -1.98 14.11 6.53
N VAL A 44 -2.46 13.00 5.95
CA VAL A 44 -1.64 11.89 5.47
C VAL A 44 -1.87 11.73 3.98
N VAL A 45 -0.79 11.79 3.20
CA VAL A 45 -0.84 11.71 1.74
C VAL A 45 -0.48 10.32 1.28
N ARG A 46 -1.32 9.78 0.38
CA ARG A 46 -1.08 8.52 -0.33
C ARG A 46 -1.45 8.71 -1.80
N GLY A 47 -0.45 8.72 -2.67
CA GLY A 47 -0.67 9.01 -4.08
C GLY A 47 -1.27 10.41 -4.30
N ASP A 48 -2.39 10.49 -4.98
CA ASP A 48 -3.16 11.69 -5.29
C ASP A 48 -4.17 12.08 -4.21
N ARG A 49 -4.19 11.36 -3.07
CA ARG A 49 -5.18 11.52 -2.01
C ARG A 49 -4.53 11.96 -0.70
N MET A 50 -5.17 12.90 -0.01
CA MET A 50 -4.83 13.29 1.35
C MET A 50 -6.03 13.02 2.26
N THR A 51 -5.83 12.20 3.27
CA THR A 51 -6.80 12.01 4.36
C THR A 51 -6.46 12.96 5.48
N ILE A 52 -7.42 13.79 5.88
CA ILE A 52 -7.26 14.83 6.90
C ILE A 52 -8.12 14.48 8.09
N ARG A 53 -7.54 14.51 9.28
CA ARG A 53 -8.24 14.37 10.54
C ARG A 53 -8.10 15.66 11.34
N LEU A 54 -9.25 16.16 11.80
CA LEU A 54 -9.32 17.33 12.66
C LEU A 54 -9.73 16.90 14.07
N SER A 55 -9.04 17.41 15.08
CA SER A 55 -9.40 17.20 16.47
C SER A 55 -9.26 18.50 17.27
N ARG A 56 -10.04 18.64 18.33
CA ARG A 56 -9.90 19.74 19.27
C ARG A 56 -8.71 19.49 20.20
N VAL A 57 -7.99 20.55 20.53
CA VAL A 57 -6.81 20.47 21.39
C VAL A 57 -7.17 20.10 22.83
N VAL A 58 -8.33 20.55 23.33
CA VAL A 58 -8.73 20.45 24.74
C VAL A 58 -9.06 19.01 25.14
N ASP A 59 -9.78 18.28 24.28
CA ASP A 59 -10.35 16.96 24.60
C ASP A 59 -10.01 15.89 23.56
N ASN A 60 -9.24 16.24 22.54
CA ASN A 60 -8.90 15.37 21.41
C ASN A 60 -10.13 14.84 20.64
N ALA A 61 -11.29 15.44 20.86
CA ALA A 61 -12.50 15.01 20.17
C ALA A 61 -12.42 15.33 18.68
N PRO A 62 -12.86 14.40 17.81
CA PRO A 62 -12.85 14.63 16.38
C PRO A 62 -13.86 15.73 16.00
N VAL A 63 -13.49 16.53 15.01
CA VAL A 63 -14.33 17.55 14.40
C VAL A 63 -14.82 17.04 13.06
N ALA A 64 -16.04 16.48 13.02
CA ALA A 64 -16.61 15.86 11.84
C ALA A 64 -17.52 16.83 11.03
N ASP A 65 -18.08 17.85 11.68
CA ASP A 65 -19.09 18.74 11.08
C ASP A 65 -18.51 20.10 10.68
N ALA A 66 -17.36 20.10 10.02
CA ALA A 66 -16.71 21.30 9.52
C ALA A 66 -16.63 21.30 7.99
N ALA A 67 -16.72 22.48 7.40
CA ALA A 67 -16.34 22.66 6.01
C ALA A 67 -14.82 22.90 5.98
N VAL A 68 -14.09 21.99 5.34
CA VAL A 68 -12.63 22.06 5.24
C VAL A 68 -12.22 22.36 3.80
N THR A 69 -11.42 23.41 3.63
CA THR A 69 -10.79 23.73 2.35
C THR A 69 -9.27 23.68 2.55
N VAL A 70 -8.58 23.05 1.65
CA VAL A 70 -7.12 22.98 1.68
C VAL A 70 -6.54 23.84 0.57
N VAL A 71 -5.73 24.80 0.93
CA VAL A 71 -4.93 25.55 -0.03
C VAL A 71 -3.58 24.89 -0.16
N LEU A 72 -3.35 24.25 -1.31
CA LEU A 72 -2.10 23.55 -1.62
C LEU A 72 -1.36 24.32 -2.71
N ARG A 73 -0.12 24.72 -2.45
CA ARG A 73 0.68 25.51 -3.40
C ARG A 73 -0.03 26.77 -3.93
N GLY A 74 -0.91 27.37 -3.13
CA GLY A 74 -1.70 28.55 -3.49
C GLY A 74 -3.02 28.26 -4.22
N VAL A 75 -3.35 27.00 -4.48
CA VAL A 75 -4.62 26.59 -5.09
C VAL A 75 -5.55 26.03 -4.02
N ALA A 76 -6.79 26.52 -3.98
CA ALA A 76 -7.80 26.08 -3.03
C ALA A 76 -8.53 24.82 -3.56
N HIS A 77 -8.58 23.79 -2.74
CA HIS A 77 -9.25 22.53 -3.02
C HIS A 77 -10.29 22.25 -1.94
N ALA A 78 -11.53 21.98 -2.35
CA ALA A 78 -12.57 21.53 -1.43
C ALA A 78 -12.32 20.08 -1.02
N THR A 79 -12.66 19.74 0.22
CA THR A 79 -12.57 18.36 0.72
C THR A 79 -13.96 17.74 0.81
N THR A 80 -14.01 16.40 0.80
CA THR A 80 -15.22 15.62 1.02
C THR A 80 -15.18 15.00 2.41
N ALA A 81 -16.20 15.28 3.24
CA ALA A 81 -16.35 14.65 4.54
C ALA A 81 -16.64 13.15 4.36
N GLN A 82 -16.01 12.32 5.20
CA GLN A 82 -16.17 10.88 5.21
C GLN A 82 -16.99 10.44 6.46
N ASN A 83 -17.61 9.26 6.38
CA ASN A 83 -18.43 8.73 7.47
C ASN A 83 -17.64 8.42 8.75
N ASP A 84 -16.30 8.32 8.67
CA ASP A 84 -15.39 8.11 9.81
C ASP A 84 -14.95 9.40 10.49
N GLY A 85 -15.51 10.53 10.09
CA GLY A 85 -15.16 11.86 10.60
C GLY A 85 -13.85 12.42 10.05
N SER A 86 -13.28 11.79 9.04
CA SER A 86 -12.14 12.33 8.28
C SER A 86 -12.62 13.13 7.06
N TYR A 87 -11.70 13.89 6.47
CA TYR A 87 -11.93 14.63 5.24
C TYR A 87 -10.96 14.13 4.16
N LEU A 88 -11.48 13.91 2.97
CA LEU A 88 -10.71 13.45 1.83
C LEU A 88 -10.49 14.61 0.84
N LEU A 89 -9.24 14.88 0.53
CA LEU A 89 -8.82 15.72 -0.58
C LEU A 89 -8.25 14.83 -1.68
N GLN A 90 -8.65 15.06 -2.93
CA GLN A 90 -8.05 14.45 -4.11
C GLN A 90 -7.49 15.54 -5.01
N SER A 91 -6.18 15.49 -5.29
CA SER A 91 -5.49 16.44 -6.16
C SER A 91 -4.19 15.84 -6.71
N GLN A 92 -3.93 16.08 -7.99
CA GLN A 92 -2.67 15.72 -8.64
C GLN A 92 -1.48 16.49 -8.06
N ASP A 93 -1.69 17.65 -7.46
CA ASP A 93 -0.63 18.46 -6.84
C ASP A 93 0.03 17.76 -5.65
N LEU A 94 -0.65 16.78 -5.05
CA LEU A 94 -0.11 15.94 -3.97
C LEU A 94 0.98 14.97 -4.44
N THR A 95 1.03 14.68 -5.73
CA THR A 95 2.04 13.77 -6.32
C THR A 95 3.34 14.47 -6.67
N LEU A 96 3.33 15.81 -6.69
CA LEU A 96 4.52 16.59 -7.03
C LEU A 96 5.52 16.56 -5.88
N PRO A 97 6.77 16.11 -6.12
CA PRO A 97 7.77 16.01 -5.06
C PRO A 97 8.22 17.38 -4.58
N GLY A 98 8.75 17.40 -3.36
CA GLY A 98 9.31 18.58 -2.73
C GLY A 98 8.46 19.14 -1.60
N ALA A 99 8.88 20.32 -1.09
CA ALA A 99 8.16 21.05 -0.06
C ALA A 99 6.97 21.80 -0.68
N ALA A 100 5.80 21.64 -0.08
CA ALA A 100 4.58 22.35 -0.47
C ALA A 100 4.00 23.07 0.74
N ALA A 101 3.71 24.37 0.60
CA ALA A 101 2.92 25.08 1.58
C ALA A 101 1.49 24.57 1.55
N VAL A 102 0.95 24.25 2.72
CA VAL A 102 -0.42 23.77 2.91
C VAL A 102 -1.11 24.64 3.94
N GLU A 103 -2.29 25.12 3.64
CA GLU A 103 -3.15 25.84 4.57
C GLU A 103 -4.47 25.12 4.67
N PHE A 104 -4.87 24.76 5.89
CA PHE A 104 -6.18 24.19 6.18
C PHE A 104 -7.12 25.29 6.64
N GLN A 105 -8.10 25.62 5.84
CA GLN A 105 -9.17 26.55 6.19
C GLN A 105 -10.35 25.76 6.70
N VAL A 106 -10.62 25.88 8.00
CA VAL A 106 -11.69 25.17 8.69
C VAL A 106 -12.80 26.15 9.04
N ALA A 107 -14.02 25.88 8.57
CA ALA A 107 -15.21 26.64 8.89
C ALA A 107 -16.20 25.71 9.61
N GLN A 108 -16.51 26.03 10.88
CA GLN A 108 -17.49 25.31 11.68
C GLN A 108 -18.42 26.33 12.36
N ALA A 109 -19.68 26.29 12.01
CA ALA A 109 -20.69 27.25 12.48
C ALA A 109 -20.23 28.73 12.30
N ALA A 110 -20.00 29.45 13.41
CA ALA A 110 -19.52 30.84 13.38
C ALA A 110 -17.97 30.94 13.44
N MET A 111 -17.26 29.84 13.64
CA MET A 111 -15.80 29.82 13.78
C MET A 111 -15.15 29.58 12.42
N ARG A 112 -14.15 30.41 12.10
CA ARG A 112 -13.28 30.20 10.93
C ARG A 112 -11.85 30.25 11.42
N GLN A 113 -11.09 29.21 11.12
CA GLN A 113 -9.67 29.12 11.46
C GLN A 113 -8.85 28.71 10.24
N SER A 114 -7.65 29.23 10.17
CA SER A 114 -6.66 28.90 9.17
C SER A 114 -5.43 28.34 9.87
N LEU A 115 -4.99 27.13 9.44
CA LEU A 115 -3.84 26.44 9.98
C LEU A 115 -2.81 26.27 8.85
N ASN A 116 -1.63 26.85 9.03
CA ASN A 116 -0.55 26.83 8.04
C ASN A 116 0.48 25.76 8.38
N GLY A 117 0.90 25.01 7.36
CA GLY A 117 1.92 23.96 7.51
C GLY A 117 2.74 23.76 6.24
N THR A 118 3.69 22.86 6.33
CA THR A 118 4.51 22.46 5.18
C THR A 118 4.43 20.95 5.03
N LEU A 119 4.02 20.51 3.84
CA LEU A 119 4.01 19.12 3.44
C LEU A 119 5.31 18.80 2.72
N GLN A 120 6.02 17.75 3.14
CA GLN A 120 7.19 17.22 2.43
C GLN A 120 6.77 15.96 1.67
N VAL A 121 6.77 16.06 0.34
CA VAL A 121 6.49 14.90 -0.53
C VAL A 121 7.81 14.35 -1.03
N ALA A 122 8.14 13.12 -0.61
CA ALA A 122 9.35 12.45 -1.08
C ALA A 122 9.25 12.12 -2.57
N ALA A 123 10.35 12.31 -3.30
CA ALA A 123 10.43 11.85 -4.69
C ALA A 123 10.27 10.31 -4.70
N GLY A 124 9.22 9.82 -5.32
CA GLY A 124 8.89 8.36 -5.36
C GLY A 124 7.67 7.93 -4.55
N ALA A 125 7.14 8.77 -3.65
CA ALA A 125 5.94 8.43 -2.88
C ALA A 125 4.67 8.26 -3.74
N ALA A 126 4.65 8.85 -4.92
CA ALA A 126 3.51 8.81 -5.85
C ALA A 126 3.34 7.48 -6.60
N GLN A 127 4.28 6.55 -6.53
CA GLN A 127 4.30 5.36 -7.40
C GLN A 127 4.02 4.03 -6.68
N SER A 128 3.70 4.03 -5.39
CA SER A 128 3.73 2.79 -4.60
C SER A 128 2.45 1.94 -4.65
N GLU A 129 1.31 2.47 -5.07
CA GLU A 129 0.05 1.71 -4.98
C GLU A 129 -0.30 0.86 -6.22
N ASP A 130 0.06 1.27 -7.43
CA ASP A 130 -0.39 0.56 -8.64
C ASP A 130 0.51 -0.60 -9.10
N LYS A 131 1.81 -0.56 -8.79
CA LYS A 131 2.74 -1.60 -9.27
C LYS A 131 2.66 -2.91 -8.48
N ASN A 132 2.26 -2.87 -7.21
CA ASN A 132 2.20 -4.07 -6.39
C ASN A 132 1.00 -4.96 -6.73
N THR A 133 -0.13 -4.39 -7.09
CA THR A 133 -1.36 -5.16 -7.39
C THR A 133 -1.20 -5.97 -8.67
N ALA A 134 -0.63 -5.39 -9.72
CA ALA A 134 -0.41 -6.11 -10.99
C ALA A 134 0.64 -7.22 -10.84
N ARG A 135 1.72 -6.98 -10.07
CA ARG A 135 2.75 -7.99 -9.80
C ARG A 135 2.24 -9.12 -8.91
N GLN A 136 1.41 -8.82 -7.93
CA GLN A 136 0.78 -9.80 -7.05
C GLN A 136 -0.24 -10.66 -7.81
N LEU A 137 -1.03 -10.06 -8.70
CA LEU A 137 -1.97 -10.77 -9.56
C LEU A 137 -1.24 -11.74 -10.51
N TRP A 138 -0.13 -11.31 -11.10
CA TRP A 138 0.71 -12.12 -11.97
C TRP A 138 1.32 -13.33 -11.24
N TRP A 139 1.70 -13.16 -9.99
CA TRP A 139 2.20 -14.24 -9.12
C TRP A 139 1.14 -15.30 -8.82
N TRP A 140 -0.12 -14.87 -8.60
CA TRP A 140 -1.25 -15.78 -8.43
C TRP A 140 -1.55 -16.58 -9.69
N VAL A 141 -1.56 -15.93 -10.85
CA VAL A 141 -1.79 -16.59 -12.14
C VAL A 141 -0.70 -17.63 -12.43
N LEU A 142 0.56 -17.31 -12.16
CA LEU A 142 1.69 -18.25 -12.31
C LEU A 142 1.51 -19.48 -11.41
N ASN A 143 1.13 -19.29 -10.14
CA ASN A 143 0.90 -20.38 -9.19
C ASN A 143 -0.24 -21.31 -9.64
N PHE A 144 -1.35 -20.74 -10.13
CA PHE A 144 -2.45 -21.52 -10.67
C PHE A 144 -2.04 -22.30 -11.92
N ALA A 145 -1.27 -21.72 -12.82
CA ALA A 145 -0.79 -22.39 -14.03
C ALA A 145 0.11 -23.61 -13.68
N VAL A 146 1.00 -23.45 -12.70
CA VAL A 146 1.85 -24.54 -12.20
C VAL A 146 1.02 -25.65 -11.57
N CYS A 147 0.03 -25.34 -10.74
CA CYS A 147 -0.87 -26.34 -10.12
C CYS A 147 -1.66 -27.11 -11.18
N ILE A 148 -2.22 -26.43 -12.17
CA ILE A 148 -2.97 -27.08 -13.27
C ILE A 148 -2.05 -27.98 -14.09
N GLY A 149 -0.85 -27.53 -14.42
CA GLY A 149 0.16 -28.32 -15.12
C GLY A 149 0.54 -29.59 -14.37
N PHE A 150 0.71 -29.47 -13.05
CA PHE A 150 1.04 -30.61 -12.18
C PHE A 150 -0.10 -31.63 -12.13
N LEU A 151 -1.34 -31.19 -11.98
CA LEU A 151 -2.54 -32.04 -11.99
C LEU A 151 -2.71 -32.74 -13.34
N TRP A 152 -2.43 -32.06 -14.44
CA TRP A 152 -2.51 -32.64 -15.77
C TRP A 152 -1.44 -33.72 -16.01
N LEU A 153 -0.19 -33.48 -15.53
CA LEU A 153 0.88 -34.49 -15.58
C LEU A 153 0.55 -35.73 -14.76
N PHE A 154 0.00 -35.56 -13.54
CA PHE A 154 -0.42 -36.66 -12.70
C PHE A 154 -1.57 -37.45 -13.32
N SER A 155 -2.55 -36.77 -13.90
CA SER A 155 -3.68 -37.40 -14.58
C SER A 155 -3.21 -38.25 -15.78
N ARG A 156 -2.22 -37.76 -16.52
CA ARG A 156 -1.65 -38.47 -17.67
C ARG A 156 -0.87 -39.72 -17.24
N ARG A 157 -0.13 -39.66 -16.13
CA ARG A 157 0.60 -40.82 -15.60
C ARG A 157 -0.32 -41.91 -15.08
N ARG A 158 -1.46 -41.57 -14.48
CA ARG A 158 -2.45 -42.56 -14.01
C ARG A 158 -3.09 -43.31 -15.19
N LYS A 159 -3.36 -42.71 -16.30
CA LYS A 159 -3.91 -43.37 -17.49
C LYS A 159 -2.91 -44.30 -18.16
N ALA A 160 -1.59 -44.00 -18.10
CA ALA A 160 -0.56 -44.89 -18.64
C ALA A 160 -0.35 -46.13 -17.78
N ALA A 161 -0.58 -46.08 -16.47
CA ALA A 161 -0.47 -47.23 -15.57
C ALA A 161 -1.64 -48.19 -15.72
N GLN A 162 -2.85 -47.73 -16.00
CA GLN A 162 -4.03 -48.60 -16.19
C GLN A 162 -3.99 -49.39 -17.49
N LYS A 163 -3.34 -48.88 -18.54
CA LYS A 163 -3.24 -49.60 -19.80
C LYS A 163 -2.27 -50.78 -19.78
N LYS A 164 -1.39 -50.88 -18.77
CA LYS A 164 -0.40 -51.94 -18.63
C LYS A 164 -0.88 -53.16 -17.80
N VAL A 165 -2.09 -53.07 -17.22
CA VAL A 165 -2.72 -54.16 -16.41
C VAL A 165 -3.77 -54.92 -17.20
N SER A 166 -4.13 -54.48 -18.43
CA SER A 166 -5.17 -55.03 -19.30
C SER A 166 -4.64 -55.84 -20.50
N ASP A 167 -3.32 -56.06 -20.60
CA ASP A 167 -2.67 -57.02 -21.49
C ASP A 167 -2.01 -58.14 -20.65
#